data_7becfd053724410e0ce85eed874be938
#
_entry.id   7becfd053724410e0ce85eed874be938
#
_cell.length_a   1.000
_cell.length_b   1.000
_cell.length_c   1.000
_cell.angle_alpha   90.00
_cell.angle_beta   90.00
_cell.angle_gamma   90.00
#
_symmetry.space_group_name_H-M   'P 1'
#
loop_
_entity.id
_entity.type
_entity.pdbx_description
1 polymer ?
#
loop_
_entity_poly.entity_id
_entity_poly.type
_entity_poly.pdbx_seq_one_letter_code
_entity_poly.pdbx_strand_id
1 'polypeptide(L)'
;MYNEVIFDLETQKFFDEIEGFDPADLGVSILSMYIRTLDENFNEIKGEMLSFFEDDLSKAWEYFKNADRIIGFNSKRFDVPCLKPYLPIELTKLPHLDILEHVKEVNGKRVSLNAIVKETLGDNKADDPRNAIIYWQKRDTESLR
;
A
#
# COMPACT_ATOMS: atom_id res chain seq x y z
N MET A 1 1.85 22.30 -8.99
CA MET A 1 2.02 20.88 -9.33
C MET A 1 1.37 20.01 -8.28
N TYR A 2 0.88 18.87 -8.67
CA TYR A 2 0.11 17.96 -7.81
C TYR A 2 0.88 16.67 -7.63
N ASN A 3 1.18 16.30 -6.38
CA ASN A 3 1.96 15.10 -6.06
C ASN A 3 1.07 14.00 -5.51
N GLU A 4 1.19 12.81 -6.09
CA GLU A 4 0.49 11.61 -5.62
C GLU A 4 1.46 10.53 -5.22
N VAL A 5 1.11 9.81 -4.15
CA VAL A 5 1.81 8.59 -3.73
C VAL A 5 0.83 7.45 -3.83
N ILE A 6 1.18 6.45 -4.62
CA ILE A 6 0.43 5.20 -4.73
C ILE A 6 1.26 4.15 -4.02
N PHE A 7 0.68 3.45 -3.04
CA PHE A 7 1.48 2.54 -2.23
C PHE A 7 0.78 1.22 -1.97
N ASP A 8 1.58 0.21 -1.67
CA ASP A 8 1.16 -1.10 -1.24
C ASP A 8 2.23 -1.67 -0.32
N LEU A 9 1.88 -2.60 0.55
CA LEU A 9 2.84 -3.24 1.44
C LEU A 9 2.57 -4.73 1.56
N GLU A 10 3.60 -5.43 2.05
CA GLU A 10 3.49 -6.83 2.44
C GLU A 10 3.85 -6.95 3.91
N THR A 11 3.22 -7.90 4.59
CA THR A 11 3.40 -8.11 6.02
C THR A 11 4.38 -9.24 6.31
N GLN A 12 4.92 -9.25 7.54
CA GLN A 12 5.84 -10.28 8.00
C GLN A 12 5.12 -11.53 8.48
N LYS A 13 3.90 -11.36 8.96
CA LYS A 13 3.11 -12.44 9.59
C LYS A 13 1.72 -12.54 8.95
N PHE A 14 1.12 -13.70 9.07
CA PHE A 14 -0.28 -13.92 8.81
C PHE A 14 -1.12 -13.58 10.05
N PHE A 15 -2.41 -13.30 9.89
CA PHE A 15 -3.30 -13.05 11.02
C PHE A 15 -3.39 -14.22 12.00
N ASP A 16 -3.23 -15.45 11.53
CA ASP A 16 -3.24 -16.63 12.39
C ASP A 16 -1.96 -16.80 13.23
N GLU A 17 -0.93 -15.98 12.98
CA GLU A 17 0.33 -15.97 13.72
C GLU A 17 0.36 -14.95 14.85
N ILE A 18 -0.70 -14.14 15.01
CA ILE A 18 -0.78 -13.11 16.04
C ILE A 18 -2.02 -13.32 16.91
N GLU A 19 -2.02 -12.70 18.12
CA GLU A 19 -3.21 -12.64 18.94
C GLU A 19 -4.10 -11.49 18.46
N GLY A 20 -5.41 -11.77 18.33
CA GLY A 20 -6.35 -10.75 17.86
C GLY A 20 -6.26 -10.49 16.36
N PHE A 21 -6.72 -9.30 15.94
CA PHE A 21 -6.87 -8.95 14.53
C PHE A 21 -6.35 -7.55 14.21
N ASP A 22 -5.44 -7.01 15.03
CA ASP A 22 -4.87 -5.68 14.79
C ASP A 22 -3.77 -5.77 13.72
N PRO A 23 -3.94 -5.13 12.55
CA PRO A 23 -2.91 -5.13 11.52
C PRO A 23 -1.56 -4.58 12.00
N ALA A 24 -1.53 -3.72 13.02
CA ALA A 24 -0.29 -3.20 13.56
C ALA A 24 0.63 -4.29 14.12
N ASP A 25 0.08 -5.45 14.47
CA ASP A 25 0.85 -6.57 15.03
C ASP A 25 1.45 -7.48 13.95
N LEU A 26 1.11 -7.27 12.68
CA LEU A 26 1.61 -8.13 11.59
C LEU A 26 3.05 -7.84 11.19
N GLY A 27 3.54 -6.64 11.46
CA GLY A 27 4.82 -6.18 10.95
C GLY A 27 4.80 -5.93 9.44
N VAL A 28 5.71 -5.12 8.95
CA VAL A 28 5.84 -4.81 7.52
C VAL A 28 7.16 -5.33 7.01
N SER A 29 7.12 -6.14 5.95
CA SER A 29 8.34 -6.65 5.32
C SER A 29 8.86 -5.68 4.26
N ILE A 30 7.97 -5.17 3.41
CA ILE A 30 8.33 -4.22 2.36
C ILE A 30 7.16 -3.27 2.13
N LEU A 31 7.49 -1.99 1.93
CA LEU A 31 6.57 -0.95 1.48
C LEU A 31 7.02 -0.50 0.10
N SER A 32 6.16 -0.63 -0.89
CA SER A 32 6.41 -0.16 -2.25
C SER A 32 5.54 1.05 -2.54
N MET A 33 6.13 2.08 -3.15
CA MET A 33 5.36 3.26 -3.54
C MET A 33 5.79 3.77 -4.90
N TYR A 34 4.80 4.24 -5.64
CA TYR A 34 5.01 4.99 -6.86
C TYR A 34 4.67 6.45 -6.59
N ILE A 35 5.65 7.32 -6.78
CA ILE A 35 5.50 8.75 -6.55
C ILE A 35 5.42 9.42 -7.91
N ARG A 36 4.37 10.20 -8.14
CA ARG A 36 4.21 10.90 -9.40
C ARG A 36 3.85 12.36 -9.19
N THR A 37 4.30 13.19 -10.11
CA THR A 37 3.93 14.59 -10.17
C THR A 37 3.06 14.81 -11.40
N LEU A 38 1.93 15.47 -11.21
CA LEU A 38 0.96 15.78 -12.26
C LEU A 38 0.99 17.26 -12.57
N ASP A 39 0.74 17.61 -13.83
CA ASP A 39 0.58 18.99 -14.25
C ASP A 39 -0.84 19.52 -13.97
N GLU A 40 -1.16 20.73 -14.42
CA GLU A 40 -2.46 21.36 -14.21
C GLU A 40 -3.63 20.58 -14.84
N ASN A 41 -3.34 19.76 -15.84
CA ASN A 41 -4.34 18.93 -16.53
C ASN A 41 -4.33 17.49 -16.03
N PHE A 42 -3.65 17.22 -14.89
CA PHE A 42 -3.49 15.88 -14.29
C PHE A 42 -2.75 14.89 -15.19
N ASN A 43 -1.88 15.37 -16.08
CA ASN A 43 -0.98 14.52 -16.83
C ASN A 43 0.30 14.27 -16.01
N GLU A 44 0.75 13.01 -15.98
CA GLU A 44 1.98 12.68 -15.28
C GLU A 44 3.19 13.24 -16.02
N ILE A 45 3.97 14.08 -15.33
CA ILE A 45 5.20 14.67 -15.87
C ILE A 45 6.45 14.05 -15.29
N LYS A 46 6.34 13.35 -14.15
CA LYS A 46 7.45 12.67 -13.50
C LYS A 46 6.91 11.54 -12.65
N GLY A 47 7.59 10.40 -12.66
CA GLY A 47 7.26 9.26 -11.81
C GLY A 47 8.49 8.51 -11.35
N GLU A 48 8.43 7.93 -10.16
CA GLU A 48 9.53 7.19 -9.57
C GLU A 48 8.99 6.06 -8.69
N MET A 49 9.57 4.87 -8.82
CA MET A 49 9.23 3.71 -7.98
C MET A 49 10.25 3.56 -6.87
N LEU A 50 9.78 3.47 -5.63
CA LEU A 50 10.61 3.29 -4.45
C LEU A 50 10.14 2.09 -3.64
N SER A 51 11.09 1.44 -2.95
CA SER A 51 10.80 0.33 -2.04
C SER A 51 11.57 0.53 -0.74
N PHE A 52 10.90 0.25 0.39
CA PHE A 52 11.48 0.38 1.72
C PHE A 52 11.28 -0.93 2.48
N PHE A 53 12.38 -1.53 2.94
CA PHE A 53 12.31 -2.65 3.87
C PHE A 53 12.11 -2.15 5.30
N GLU A 54 11.85 -3.06 6.23
CA GLU A 54 11.50 -2.71 7.61
C GLU A 54 12.41 -1.65 8.24
N ASP A 55 13.73 -1.81 8.09
CA ASP A 55 14.71 -0.91 8.71
C ASP A 55 14.70 0.50 8.13
N ASP A 56 14.12 0.67 6.95
CA ASP A 56 14.11 1.95 6.22
C ASP A 56 12.71 2.57 6.13
N LEU A 57 11.71 1.97 6.76
CA LEU A 57 10.31 2.45 6.64
C LEU A 57 10.15 3.91 7.07
N SER A 58 10.90 4.36 8.06
CA SER A 58 10.83 5.76 8.51
C SER A 58 11.18 6.75 7.41
N LYS A 59 11.98 6.37 6.43
CA LYS A 59 12.36 7.21 5.30
C LYS A 59 11.19 7.49 4.35
N ALA A 60 10.16 6.66 4.39
CA ALA A 60 8.95 6.87 3.57
C ALA A 60 8.10 8.04 4.04
N TRP A 61 8.26 8.47 5.29
CA TRP A 61 7.43 9.54 5.86
C TRP A 61 7.50 10.84 5.06
N GLU A 62 8.69 11.23 4.60
CA GLU A 62 8.87 12.45 3.81
C GLU A 62 8.00 12.46 2.56
N TYR A 63 7.84 11.31 1.91
CA TYR A 63 7.04 11.19 0.71
C TYR A 63 5.54 11.26 1.02
N PHE A 64 5.10 10.60 2.09
CA PHE A 64 3.70 10.64 2.50
C PHE A 64 3.26 12.05 2.90
N LYS A 65 4.05 12.72 3.74
CA LYS A 65 3.65 14.05 4.25
C LYS A 65 3.62 15.12 3.17
N ASN A 66 4.40 14.95 2.11
CA ASN A 66 4.47 15.92 1.01
C ASN A 66 3.50 15.60 -0.13
N ALA A 67 2.74 14.50 -0.03
CA ALA A 67 1.77 14.13 -1.04
C ALA A 67 0.50 14.97 -0.93
N ASP A 68 -0.03 15.39 -2.06
CA ASP A 68 -1.34 16.04 -2.14
C ASP A 68 -2.46 15.00 -2.04
N ARG A 69 -2.16 13.76 -2.45
CA ARG A 69 -3.07 12.62 -2.31
C ARG A 69 -2.29 11.33 -2.16
N ILE A 70 -2.75 10.45 -1.27
CA ILE A 70 -2.20 9.13 -1.04
C ILE A 70 -3.24 8.11 -1.51
N ILE A 71 -2.83 7.19 -2.38
CA ILE A 71 -3.72 6.22 -3.00
C ILE A 71 -3.32 4.82 -2.57
N GLY A 72 -4.29 4.04 -2.12
CA GLY A 72 -4.10 2.64 -1.75
C GLY A 72 -5.36 1.83 -1.97
N PHE A 73 -5.27 0.52 -1.78
CA PHE A 73 -6.39 -0.40 -1.85
C PHE A 73 -6.59 -1.03 -0.47
N ASN A 74 -7.76 -0.82 0.13
CA ASN A 74 -8.07 -1.19 1.52
C ASN A 74 -7.07 -0.57 2.52
N SER A 75 -6.45 0.54 2.14
CA SER A 75 -5.33 1.14 2.86
C SER A 75 -5.74 1.73 4.21
N LYS A 76 -6.93 2.32 4.30
CA LYS A 76 -7.40 2.93 5.55
C LYS A 76 -7.61 1.90 6.66
N ARG A 77 -8.01 0.69 6.31
CA ARG A 77 -8.31 -0.38 7.27
C ARG A 77 -7.16 -1.36 7.47
N PHE A 78 -6.22 -1.43 6.54
CA PHE A 78 -5.15 -2.41 6.58
C PHE A 78 -3.76 -1.78 6.53
N ASP A 79 -3.38 -1.21 5.40
CA ASP A 79 -2.00 -0.72 5.17
C ASP A 79 -1.60 0.37 6.17
N VAL A 80 -2.47 1.36 6.39
CA VAL A 80 -2.20 2.45 7.34
C VAL A 80 -2.07 1.92 8.78
N PRO A 81 -2.98 1.06 9.28
CA PRO A 81 -2.77 0.43 10.58
C PRO A 81 -1.48 -0.41 10.67
N CYS A 82 -1.09 -1.12 9.61
CA CYS A 82 0.17 -1.87 9.59
C CYS A 82 1.37 -0.96 9.78
N LEU A 83 1.33 0.26 9.25
CA LEU A 83 2.41 1.24 9.33
C LEU A 83 2.45 2.00 10.65
N LYS A 84 1.43 1.88 11.48
CA LYS A 84 1.30 2.61 12.75
C LYS A 84 2.52 2.48 13.67
N PRO A 85 3.14 1.30 13.84
CA PRO A 85 4.34 1.17 14.67
C PRO A 85 5.59 1.86 14.09
N TYR A 86 5.59 2.16 12.80
CA TYR A 86 6.78 2.64 12.08
C TYR A 86 6.73 4.12 11.72
N LEU A 87 5.54 4.69 11.55
CA LEU A 87 5.34 6.05 11.05
C LEU A 87 4.48 6.88 12.02
N PRO A 88 4.58 8.23 11.96
CA PRO A 88 3.77 9.09 12.82
C PRO A 88 2.27 8.88 12.64
N ILE A 89 1.50 9.08 13.71
CA ILE A 89 0.05 8.96 13.71
C ILE A 89 -0.61 9.95 12.72
N GLU A 90 0.08 11.03 12.39
CA GLU A 90 -0.36 12.01 11.41
C GLU A 90 -0.63 11.40 10.04
N LEU A 91 -0.03 10.23 9.73
CA LEU A 91 -0.32 9.49 8.50
C LEU A 91 -1.82 9.26 8.32
N THR A 92 -2.54 8.98 9.40
CA THR A 92 -3.99 8.73 9.35
C THR A 92 -4.80 9.97 8.96
N LYS A 93 -4.22 11.16 9.14
CA LYS A 93 -4.89 12.44 8.89
C LYS A 93 -4.59 13.02 7.51
N LEU A 94 -3.72 12.39 6.75
CA LEU A 94 -3.36 12.85 5.41
C LEU A 94 -4.47 12.54 4.40
N PRO A 95 -4.45 13.18 3.21
CA PRO A 95 -5.51 12.98 2.21
C PRO A 95 -5.38 11.62 1.52
N HIS A 96 -6.09 10.63 2.05
CA HIS A 96 -6.12 9.28 1.52
C HIS A 96 -7.29 9.04 0.57
N LEU A 97 -7.01 8.40 -0.56
CA LEU A 97 -8.01 7.79 -1.42
C LEU A 97 -7.85 6.28 -1.34
N ASP A 98 -8.81 5.62 -0.72
CA ASP A 98 -8.86 4.15 -0.66
C ASP A 98 -9.74 3.65 -1.79
N ILE A 99 -9.13 2.99 -2.77
CA ILE A 99 -9.83 2.53 -3.99
C ILE A 99 -10.94 1.54 -3.63
N LEU A 100 -10.71 0.64 -2.66
CA LEU A 100 -11.74 -0.31 -2.24
C LEU A 100 -12.95 0.40 -1.66
N GLU A 101 -12.73 1.39 -0.80
CA GLU A 101 -13.79 2.19 -0.20
C GLU A 101 -14.59 2.93 -1.27
N HIS A 102 -13.89 3.53 -2.23
CA HIS A 102 -14.52 4.26 -3.34
C HIS A 102 -15.38 3.34 -4.22
N VAL A 103 -14.86 2.17 -4.59
CA VAL A 103 -15.58 1.19 -5.39
C VAL A 103 -16.81 0.68 -4.63
N LYS A 104 -16.69 0.46 -3.33
CA LYS A 104 -17.80 0.05 -2.47
C LYS A 104 -18.90 1.12 -2.43
N GLU A 105 -18.55 2.40 -2.36
CA GLU A 105 -19.50 3.50 -2.38
C GLU A 105 -20.26 3.56 -3.70
N VAL A 106 -19.56 3.35 -4.83
CA VAL A 106 -20.15 3.40 -6.17
C VAL A 106 -21.02 2.18 -6.46
N ASN A 107 -20.54 0.98 -6.14
CA ASN A 107 -21.21 -0.29 -6.48
C ASN A 107 -22.03 -0.89 -5.34
N GLY A 108 -21.92 -0.34 -4.14
CA GLY A 108 -22.64 -0.83 -2.97
C GLY A 108 -22.12 -2.13 -2.40
N LYS A 109 -20.99 -2.66 -2.89
CA LYS A 109 -20.41 -3.89 -2.39
C LYS A 109 -18.89 -3.89 -2.50
N ARG A 110 -18.26 -4.68 -1.62
CA ARG A 110 -16.82 -4.86 -1.60
C ARG A 110 -16.38 -5.82 -2.70
N VAL A 111 -15.32 -5.46 -3.43
CA VAL A 111 -14.70 -6.30 -4.46
C VAL A 111 -13.20 -6.43 -4.21
N SER A 112 -12.58 -7.49 -4.74
CA SER A 112 -11.14 -7.69 -4.61
C SER A 112 -10.38 -6.85 -5.64
N LEU A 113 -9.10 -6.58 -5.36
CA LEU A 113 -8.23 -5.89 -6.32
C LEU A 113 -8.09 -6.70 -7.60
N ASN A 114 -7.98 -8.02 -7.50
CA ASN A 114 -7.91 -8.89 -8.69
C ASN A 114 -9.17 -8.78 -9.55
N ALA A 115 -10.35 -8.70 -8.94
CA ALA A 115 -11.60 -8.53 -9.69
C ALA A 115 -11.60 -7.20 -10.47
N ILE A 116 -11.13 -6.12 -9.84
CA ILE A 116 -11.04 -4.81 -10.49
C ILE A 116 -10.05 -4.84 -11.66
N VAL A 117 -8.87 -5.40 -11.42
CA VAL A 117 -7.82 -5.50 -12.45
C VAL A 117 -8.28 -6.37 -13.60
N LYS A 118 -8.94 -7.51 -13.32
CA LYS A 118 -9.45 -8.42 -14.33
C LYS A 118 -10.50 -7.76 -15.22
N GLU A 119 -11.41 -6.98 -14.64
CA GLU A 119 -12.44 -6.28 -15.42
C GLU A 119 -11.84 -5.13 -16.25
N THR A 120 -10.87 -4.43 -15.70
CA THR A 120 -10.29 -3.23 -16.32
C THR A 120 -9.22 -3.56 -17.35
N LEU A 121 -8.33 -4.47 -17.02
CA LEU A 121 -7.13 -4.78 -17.82
C LEU A 121 -7.14 -6.19 -18.41
N GLY A 122 -8.04 -7.06 -17.97
CA GLY A 122 -8.07 -8.46 -18.39
C GLY A 122 -7.01 -9.34 -17.75
N ASP A 123 -6.32 -8.83 -16.73
CA ASP A 123 -5.22 -9.51 -16.05
C ASP A 123 -5.52 -9.83 -14.59
N ASN A 124 -4.80 -10.83 -14.06
CA ASN A 124 -4.78 -11.15 -12.65
C ASN A 124 -3.42 -10.80 -12.05
N LYS A 125 -3.35 -10.72 -10.73
CA LYS A 125 -2.06 -10.63 -10.03
C LYS A 125 -1.20 -11.84 -10.39
N ALA A 126 0.09 -11.61 -10.62
CA ALA A 126 1.03 -12.66 -11.03
C ALA A 126 1.29 -13.68 -9.92
N ASP A 127 1.10 -13.32 -8.66
CA ASP A 127 1.41 -14.18 -7.51
C ASP A 127 0.40 -13.99 -6.39
N ASP A 128 0.24 -15.02 -5.56
CA ASP A 128 -0.60 -14.95 -4.36
C ASP A 128 0.06 -14.03 -3.33
N PRO A 129 -0.65 -13.03 -2.77
CA PRO A 129 -0.10 -12.15 -1.73
C PRO A 129 0.50 -12.89 -0.53
N ARG A 130 0.03 -14.10 -0.21
CA ARG A 130 0.58 -14.91 0.87
C ARG A 130 2.03 -15.33 0.61
N ASN A 131 2.45 -15.45 -0.64
CA ASN A 131 3.81 -15.83 -0.98
C ASN A 131 4.83 -14.79 -0.54
N ALA A 132 4.48 -13.51 -0.52
CA ALA A 132 5.37 -12.45 -0.02
C ALA A 132 5.72 -12.65 1.46
N ILE A 133 4.76 -13.12 2.27
CA ILE A 133 4.99 -13.42 3.68
C ILE A 133 5.96 -14.60 3.82
N ILE A 134 5.78 -15.63 3.00
CA ILE A 134 6.67 -16.80 2.99
C ILE A 134 8.09 -16.39 2.59
N TYR A 135 8.24 -15.54 1.56
CA TYR A 135 9.55 -15.03 1.13
C TYR A 135 10.24 -14.24 2.24
N TRP A 136 9.49 -13.41 2.97
CA TRP A 136 10.06 -12.68 4.11
C TRP A 136 10.54 -13.62 5.20
N GLN A 137 9.73 -14.61 5.58
CA GLN A 137 10.08 -15.57 6.63
C GLN A 137 11.32 -16.37 6.26
N LYS A 138 11.56 -16.60 4.97
CA LYS A 138 12.78 -17.24 4.44
C LYS A 138 13.91 -16.26 4.17
N ARG A 139 13.69 -14.96 4.40
CA ARG A 139 14.64 -13.88 4.07
C ARG A 139 15.01 -13.82 2.58
N ASP A 140 14.08 -14.17 1.73
CA ASP A 140 14.25 -14.10 0.28
C ASP A 140 13.84 -12.71 -0.24
N THR A 141 14.77 -11.75 -0.10
CA THR A 141 14.50 -10.35 -0.45
C THR A 141 14.39 -10.12 -1.96
N GLU A 142 14.99 -10.96 -2.78
CA GLU A 142 14.86 -10.84 -4.24
C GLU A 142 13.44 -11.15 -4.69
N SER A 143 12.81 -12.14 -4.11
CA SER A 143 11.42 -12.50 -4.44
C SER A 143 10.40 -11.46 -3.98
N LEU A 144 10.77 -10.60 -3.01
CA LEU A 144 9.92 -9.51 -2.55
C LEU A 144 9.93 -8.31 -3.49
N ARG A 145 10.92 -8.21 -4.34
CA ARG A 145 11.04 -7.10 -5.31
C ARG A 145 10.39 -7.48 -6.68
#